data_f527c1eee7f4bd159609ffc06573c57a
#
_entry.id   f527c1eee7f4bd159609ffc06573c57a
#
_cell.length_a   1.000
_cell.length_b   1.000
_cell.length_c   1.000
_cell.angle_alpha   90.00
_cell.angle_beta   90.00
_cell.angle_gamma   90.00
#
_symmetry.space_group_name_H-M   'P 1'
#
loop_
_entity.id
_entity.type
_entity.pdbx_description
1 polymer ?
#
loop_
_entity_poly.entity_id
_entity_poly.type
_entity_poly.pdbx_seq_one_letter_code
_entity_poly.pdbx_strand_id
1 'polypeptide(L)'
;NLYFDDSGRVNASKIVGELIERIIKKGGTVFNSMEELMNVNDFYQITIPYQPEVYESVLTDMLIESKVDILLNVEVNNIIYDSKNIKSLEILSNQEVKLIDSKVFIDATGNATIASASGADVYEKNSSYGCLMRVGGVDISKT
;
A
#
# COMPACT_ATOMS: atom_id res chain seq x y z
N ASN A 1 -7.96 4.95 5.14
CA ASN A 1 -8.79 5.59 6.16
C ASN A 1 -7.89 6.11 7.28
N LEU A 2 -8.08 7.36 7.67
CA LEU A 2 -7.44 7.94 8.85
C LEU A 2 -8.40 7.74 10.04
N TYR A 3 -7.82 7.40 11.17
CA TYR A 3 -8.55 7.30 12.43
C TYR A 3 -8.10 8.45 13.34
N PHE A 4 -9.04 9.01 14.08
CA PHE A 4 -8.73 9.99 15.12
C PHE A 4 -8.63 9.28 16.46
N ASP A 5 -7.75 9.75 17.31
CA ASP A 5 -7.73 9.38 18.72
C ASP A 5 -8.84 10.13 19.49
N ASP A 6 -9.02 9.79 20.76
CA ASP A 6 -10.04 10.41 21.63
C ASP A 6 -9.85 11.92 21.81
N SER A 7 -8.68 12.46 21.44
CA SER A 7 -8.37 13.89 21.48
C SER A 7 -8.63 14.61 20.15
N GLY A 8 -9.14 13.89 19.13
CA GLY A 8 -9.37 14.41 17.78
C GLY A 8 -8.11 14.54 16.93
N ARG A 9 -7.00 13.90 17.33
CA ARG A 9 -5.78 13.90 16.53
C ARG A 9 -5.79 12.72 15.57
N VAL A 10 -5.24 12.96 14.38
CA VAL A 10 -5.06 11.88 13.40
C VAL A 10 -4.09 10.85 13.98
N ASN A 11 -4.60 9.65 14.24
CA ASN A 11 -3.81 8.51 14.66
C ASN A 11 -3.22 7.81 13.42
N ALA A 12 -2.32 8.50 12.75
CA ALA A 12 -1.57 7.96 11.63
C ALA A 12 -0.12 7.72 12.07
N SER A 13 0.49 6.64 11.57
CA SER A 13 1.93 6.48 11.74
C SER A 13 2.65 7.66 11.08
N LYS A 14 3.86 7.95 11.55
CA LYS A 14 4.69 9.02 10.97
C LYS A 14 4.84 8.88 9.45
N ILE A 15 5.00 7.65 8.95
CA ILE A 15 5.10 7.34 7.52
C ILE A 15 3.81 7.69 6.78
N VAL A 16 2.65 7.36 7.34
CA VAL A 16 1.35 7.68 6.72
C VAL A 16 1.11 9.17 6.68
N GLY A 17 1.47 9.90 7.74
CA GLY A 17 1.40 11.36 7.78
C GLY A 17 2.25 11.99 6.67
N GLU A 18 3.51 11.56 6.54
CA GLU A 18 4.41 12.02 5.49
C GLU A 18 3.88 11.71 4.08
N LEU A 19 3.34 10.51 3.86
CA LEU A 19 2.72 10.12 2.59
C LEU A 19 1.59 11.07 2.20
N ILE A 20 0.70 11.39 3.15
CA ILE A 20 -0.43 12.28 2.91
C ILE A 20 0.03 13.70 2.60
N GLU A 21 0.99 14.23 3.38
CA GLU A 21 1.56 15.56 3.13
C GLU A 21 2.17 15.66 1.74
N ARG A 22 2.89 14.63 1.29
CA ARG A 22 3.48 14.57 -0.05
C ARG A 22 2.42 14.50 -1.15
N ILE A 23 1.33 13.76 -0.94
CA ILE A 23 0.20 13.69 -1.88
C ILE A 23 -0.48 15.06 -1.99
N ILE A 24 -0.76 15.73 -0.87
CA ILE A 24 -1.31 17.08 -0.84
C ILE A 24 -0.40 18.05 -1.60
N LYS A 25 0.90 18.04 -1.30
CA LYS A 25 1.89 18.92 -1.93
C LYS A 25 1.98 18.74 -3.45
N LYS A 26 1.75 17.51 -3.94
CA LYS A 26 1.72 17.23 -5.39
C LYS A 26 0.33 17.45 -6.02
N GLY A 27 -0.65 17.96 -5.28
CA GLY A 27 -2.01 18.17 -5.78
C GLY A 27 -2.76 16.86 -6.09
N GLY A 28 -2.39 15.78 -5.44
CA GLY A 28 -2.97 14.46 -5.66
C GLY A 28 -4.25 14.18 -4.87
N THR A 29 -4.79 15.15 -4.18
CA THR A 29 -6.04 15.06 -3.43
C THR A 29 -6.83 16.37 -3.57
N VAL A 30 -8.07 16.38 -3.07
CA VAL A 30 -8.92 17.56 -3.03
C VAL A 30 -8.53 18.55 -1.92
N PHE A 31 -7.73 18.11 -0.95
CA PHE A 31 -7.27 18.94 0.16
C PHE A 31 -6.00 19.71 -0.23
N ASN A 32 -5.92 20.97 0.21
CA ASN A 32 -4.77 21.84 -0.07
C ASN A 32 -3.75 21.86 1.08
N SER A 33 -4.12 21.38 2.27
CA SER A 33 -3.25 21.31 3.43
C SER A 33 -3.67 20.21 4.40
N MET A 34 -2.76 19.81 5.28
CA MET A 34 -3.08 18.92 6.41
C MET A 34 -4.07 19.57 7.37
N GLU A 35 -4.01 20.88 7.56
CA GLU A 35 -4.95 21.62 8.40
C GLU A 35 -6.38 21.52 7.85
N GLU A 36 -6.56 21.71 6.54
CA GLU A 36 -7.85 21.55 5.88
C GLU A 36 -8.39 20.11 6.06
N LEU A 37 -7.54 19.11 5.86
CA LEU A 37 -7.88 17.71 6.07
C LEU A 37 -8.31 17.42 7.52
N MET A 38 -7.62 18.01 8.50
CA MET A 38 -7.90 17.78 9.91
C MET A 38 -9.14 18.52 10.41
N ASN A 39 -9.59 19.54 9.69
CA ASN A 39 -10.81 20.29 10.01
C ASN A 39 -12.09 19.64 9.44
N VAL A 40 -11.99 18.51 8.74
CA VAL A 40 -13.16 17.76 8.28
C VAL A 40 -13.88 17.16 9.48
N ASN A 41 -15.10 17.59 9.72
CA ASN A 41 -15.93 17.19 10.87
C ASN A 41 -16.57 15.79 10.75
N ASP A 42 -15.88 14.84 10.16
CA ASP A 42 -16.38 13.46 10.12
C ASP A 42 -15.69 12.63 11.20
N PHE A 43 -16.38 12.48 12.32
CA PHE A 43 -15.87 12.00 13.62
C PHE A 43 -15.35 10.56 13.62
N TYR A 44 -15.61 9.75 12.59
CA TYR A 44 -15.31 8.32 12.66
C TYR A 44 -14.35 7.80 11.58
N GLN A 45 -14.32 8.41 10.42
CA GLN A 45 -13.48 7.93 9.32
C GLN A 45 -13.28 8.99 8.24
N ILE A 46 -12.06 9.49 8.07
CA ILE A 46 -11.76 10.32 6.91
C ILE A 46 -11.31 9.39 5.79
N THR A 47 -12.06 9.40 4.71
CA THR A 47 -11.62 8.86 3.43
C THR A 47 -11.00 9.99 2.63
N ILE A 48 -9.72 9.86 2.30
CA ILE A 48 -9.01 10.84 1.49
C ILE A 48 -9.13 10.43 0.03
N PRO A 49 -9.89 11.18 -0.80
CA PRO A 49 -9.85 10.99 -2.24
C PRO A 49 -8.44 11.30 -2.74
N TYR A 50 -7.89 10.46 -3.59
CA TYR A 50 -6.56 10.66 -4.13
C TYR A 50 -6.49 10.27 -5.60
N GLN A 51 -5.52 10.83 -6.31
CA GLN A 51 -5.18 10.44 -7.67
C GLN A 51 -4.18 9.28 -7.59
N PRO A 52 -4.52 8.10 -8.14
CA PRO A 52 -3.67 6.91 -8.06
C PRO A 52 -2.26 7.14 -8.60
N GLU A 53 -2.12 7.88 -9.68
CA GLU A 53 -0.84 8.16 -10.33
C GLU A 53 0.08 9.02 -9.44
N VAL A 54 -0.51 9.97 -8.71
CA VAL A 54 0.25 10.79 -7.73
C VAL A 54 0.64 9.97 -6.52
N TYR A 55 -0.28 9.12 -6.04
CA TYR A 55 -0.01 8.19 -4.93
C TYR A 55 1.17 7.26 -5.26
N GLU A 56 1.15 6.62 -6.42
CA GLU A 56 2.23 5.74 -6.89
C GLU A 56 3.56 6.50 -7.02
N SER A 57 3.54 7.70 -7.60
CA SER A 57 4.73 8.54 -7.71
C SER A 57 5.32 8.88 -6.34
N VAL A 58 4.48 9.25 -5.37
CA VAL A 58 4.95 9.57 -4.01
C VAL A 58 5.57 8.37 -3.31
N LEU A 59 4.92 7.20 -3.40
CA LEU A 59 5.47 5.97 -2.83
C LEU A 59 6.82 5.62 -3.45
N THR A 60 6.94 5.74 -4.75
CA THR A 60 8.19 5.48 -5.48
C THR A 60 9.30 6.42 -5.02
N ASP A 61 9.01 7.73 -4.91
CA ASP A 61 9.97 8.71 -4.41
C ASP A 61 10.44 8.37 -2.98
N MET A 62 9.52 8.01 -2.08
CA MET A 62 9.85 7.63 -0.70
C MET A 62 10.75 6.38 -0.64
N LEU A 63 10.52 5.40 -1.50
CA LEU A 63 11.36 4.20 -1.59
C LEU A 63 12.75 4.53 -2.12
N ILE A 64 12.86 5.34 -3.17
CA ILE A 64 14.13 5.78 -3.75
C ILE A 64 14.95 6.59 -2.73
N GLU A 65 14.31 7.53 -2.04
CA GLU A 65 14.96 8.34 -0.98
C GLU A 65 15.48 7.46 0.16
N SER A 66 14.75 6.37 0.46
CA SER A 66 15.14 5.38 1.47
C SER A 66 16.21 4.40 0.98
N LYS A 67 16.66 4.51 -0.27
CA LYS A 67 17.65 3.64 -0.91
C LYS A 67 17.25 2.16 -0.89
N VAL A 68 15.97 1.91 -1.12
CA VAL A 68 15.41 0.56 -1.24
C VAL A 68 15.51 0.11 -2.69
N ASP A 69 16.00 -1.11 -2.90
CA ASP A 69 15.95 -1.74 -4.21
C ASP A 69 14.52 -2.17 -4.53
N ILE A 70 13.97 -1.67 -5.64
CA ILE A 70 12.59 -1.91 -6.03
C ILE A 70 12.58 -2.90 -7.19
N LEU A 71 11.86 -3.99 -7.03
CA LEU A 71 11.59 -4.96 -8.09
C LEU A 71 10.11 -4.89 -8.45
N LEU A 72 9.82 -4.46 -9.68
CA LEU A 72 8.45 -4.38 -10.20
C LEU A 72 8.14 -5.59 -11.10
N ASN A 73 6.85 -5.92 -11.21
CA ASN A 73 6.37 -7.02 -12.05
C ASN A 73 7.05 -8.36 -11.71
N VAL A 74 7.15 -8.65 -10.43
CA VAL A 74 7.70 -9.91 -9.93
C VAL A 74 6.62 -10.75 -9.27
N GLU A 75 6.74 -12.05 -9.42
CA GLU A 75 5.92 -13.05 -8.78
C GLU A 75 6.80 -14.00 -7.98
N VAL A 76 6.38 -14.35 -6.77
CA VAL A 76 7.06 -15.38 -5.97
C VAL A 76 6.65 -16.74 -6.53
N ASN A 77 7.62 -17.43 -7.14
CA ASN A 77 7.42 -18.73 -7.77
C ASN A 77 7.62 -19.88 -6.78
N ASN A 78 8.63 -19.76 -5.90
CA ASN A 78 8.96 -20.82 -4.95
C ASN A 78 9.61 -20.24 -3.69
N ILE A 79 9.56 -21.02 -2.60
CA ILE A 79 10.21 -20.68 -1.33
C ILE A 79 11.21 -21.76 -0.99
N ILE A 80 12.46 -21.36 -0.78
CA ILE A 80 13.55 -22.27 -0.44
C ILE A 80 13.80 -22.19 1.06
N TYR A 81 13.81 -23.32 1.70
CA TYR A 81 13.96 -23.47 3.14
C TYR A 81 15.35 -23.97 3.52
N ASP A 82 15.82 -23.54 4.68
CA ASP A 82 16.86 -24.19 5.44
C ASP A 82 16.25 -24.62 6.77
N SER A 83 15.99 -25.92 6.89
CA SER A 83 15.27 -26.51 8.02
C SER A 83 13.85 -25.93 8.18
N LYS A 84 13.63 -25.00 9.11
CA LYS A 84 12.33 -24.34 9.35
C LYS A 84 12.29 -22.87 8.95
N ASN A 85 13.41 -22.34 8.43
CA ASN A 85 13.52 -20.93 8.09
C ASN A 85 13.48 -20.75 6.57
N ILE A 86 12.86 -19.68 6.13
CA ILE A 86 12.96 -19.26 4.73
C ILE A 86 14.39 -18.76 4.51
N LYS A 87 15.08 -19.39 3.58
CA LYS A 87 16.43 -19.00 3.16
C LYS A 87 16.40 -18.06 1.99
N SER A 88 15.61 -18.39 0.98
CA SER A 88 15.53 -17.65 -0.27
C SER A 88 14.12 -17.68 -0.82
N LEU A 89 13.78 -16.65 -1.59
CA LEU A 89 12.62 -16.65 -2.46
C LEU A 89 13.08 -16.80 -3.90
N GLU A 90 12.47 -17.71 -4.62
CA GLU A 90 12.57 -17.78 -6.06
C GLU A 90 11.51 -16.89 -6.67
N ILE A 91 11.92 -15.87 -7.41
CA ILE A 91 11.03 -14.94 -8.06
C ILE A 91 11.10 -15.06 -9.57
N LEU A 92 9.96 -14.89 -10.24
CA LEU A 92 9.88 -14.74 -11.67
C LEU A 92 9.82 -13.25 -12.02
N SER A 93 10.76 -12.79 -12.81
CA SER A 93 10.85 -11.41 -13.29
C SER A 93 11.19 -11.41 -14.78
N ASN A 94 10.34 -10.84 -15.62
CA ASN A 94 10.53 -10.78 -17.07
C ASN A 94 10.87 -12.14 -17.70
N GLN A 95 10.20 -13.21 -17.28
CA GLN A 95 10.43 -14.60 -17.70
C GLN A 95 11.77 -15.21 -17.25
N GLU A 96 12.51 -14.50 -16.41
CA GLU A 96 13.72 -15.01 -15.78
C GLU A 96 13.46 -15.38 -14.33
N VAL A 97 14.00 -16.50 -13.91
CA VAL A 97 13.98 -16.94 -12.52
C VAL A 97 15.18 -16.35 -11.79
N LYS A 98 14.95 -15.69 -10.66
CA LYS A 98 15.99 -15.11 -9.80
C LYS A 98 15.81 -15.57 -8.37
N LEU A 99 16.90 -15.69 -7.64
CA LEU A 99 16.89 -15.99 -6.22
C LEU A 99 17.16 -14.73 -5.41
N ILE A 100 16.35 -14.52 -4.38
CA ILE A 100 16.50 -13.45 -3.41
C ILE A 100 16.82 -14.07 -2.05
N ASP A 101 18.02 -13.87 -1.58
CA ASP A 101 18.48 -14.28 -0.25
C ASP A 101 18.28 -13.14 0.74
N SER A 102 17.79 -13.44 1.93
CA SER A 102 17.66 -12.45 3.00
C SER A 102 17.75 -13.10 4.37
N LYS A 103 18.10 -12.28 5.37
CA LYS A 103 18.06 -12.69 6.78
C LYS A 103 16.64 -12.67 7.36
N VAL A 104 15.78 -11.80 6.81
CA VAL A 104 14.39 -11.61 7.24
C VAL A 104 13.53 -11.37 6.01
N PHE A 105 12.39 -12.02 5.96
CA PHE A 105 11.36 -11.79 4.96
C PHE A 105 10.12 -11.22 5.65
N ILE A 106 9.55 -10.17 5.07
CA ILE A 106 8.30 -9.55 5.54
C ILE A 106 7.26 -9.77 4.45
N ASP A 107 6.24 -10.57 4.77
CA ASP A 107 5.11 -10.78 3.88
C ASP A 107 4.09 -9.65 4.09
N ALA A 108 4.06 -8.72 3.15
CA ALA A 108 3.06 -7.66 3.06
C ALA A 108 2.12 -7.86 1.85
N THR A 109 2.01 -9.07 1.33
CA THR A 109 1.05 -9.41 0.28
C THR A 109 -0.37 -9.38 0.83
N GLY A 110 -1.32 -8.92 0.03
CA GLY A 110 -2.72 -8.80 0.47
C GLY A 110 -3.36 -10.12 0.92
N ASN A 111 -2.84 -11.25 0.43
CA ASN A 111 -3.37 -12.60 0.67
C ASN A 111 -2.44 -13.46 1.52
N ALA A 112 -1.43 -12.89 2.19
CA ALA A 112 -0.44 -13.63 2.95
C ALA A 112 0.19 -14.79 2.13
N THR A 113 0.56 -14.51 0.89
CA THR A 113 0.97 -15.53 -0.09
C THR A 113 2.20 -16.29 0.36
N ILE A 114 3.21 -15.60 0.90
CA ILE A 114 4.45 -16.22 1.36
C ILE A 114 4.20 -16.96 2.67
N ALA A 115 3.45 -16.35 3.61
CA ALA A 115 3.13 -16.98 4.89
C ALA A 115 2.33 -18.27 4.70
N SER A 116 1.30 -18.24 3.86
CA SER A 116 0.49 -19.41 3.52
C SER A 116 1.32 -20.50 2.86
N ALA A 117 2.12 -20.18 1.85
CA ALA A 117 3.00 -21.13 1.19
C ALA A 117 4.09 -21.70 2.12
N SER A 118 4.43 -20.97 3.18
CA SER A 118 5.38 -21.40 4.22
C SER A 118 4.76 -22.33 5.26
N GLY A 119 3.46 -22.64 5.15
CA GLY A 119 2.76 -23.50 6.09
C GLY A 119 2.36 -22.83 7.39
N ALA A 120 2.33 -21.49 7.42
CA ALA A 120 1.77 -20.76 8.54
C ALA A 120 0.24 -20.89 8.55
N ASP A 121 -0.35 -20.89 9.74
CA ASP A 121 -1.79 -20.84 9.88
C ASP A 121 -2.32 -19.52 9.37
N VAL A 122 -3.19 -19.56 8.36
CA VAL A 122 -3.86 -18.38 7.79
C VAL A 122 -5.37 -18.52 8.01
N TYR A 123 -6.00 -17.40 8.35
CA TYR A 123 -7.46 -17.35 8.50
C TYR A 123 -8.06 -16.75 7.24
N GLU A 124 -8.96 -17.51 6.62
CA GLU A 124 -9.79 -16.98 5.55
C GLU A 124 -10.92 -16.12 6.13
N LYS A 125 -11.03 -14.90 5.67
CA LYS A 125 -12.14 -14.01 5.99
C LYS A 125 -12.88 -13.67 4.71
N ASN A 126 -14.19 -13.95 4.69
CA ASN A 126 -15.04 -13.47 3.61
C ASN A 126 -15.04 -11.93 3.60
N SER A 127 -14.58 -11.36 2.51
CA SER A 127 -14.58 -9.92 2.28
C SER A 127 -15.44 -9.59 1.09
N SER A 128 -16.12 -8.44 1.14
CA SER A 128 -16.78 -7.91 -0.05
C SER A 128 -15.73 -7.32 -0.99
N TYR A 129 -15.83 -7.65 -2.26
CA TYR A 129 -14.98 -7.10 -3.30
C TYR A 129 -15.73 -5.97 -4.01
N GLY A 130 -15.08 -4.83 -4.18
CA GLY A 130 -15.55 -3.73 -5.00
C GLY A 130 -14.70 -3.64 -6.27
N CYS A 131 -15.34 -3.47 -7.41
CA CYS A 131 -14.66 -3.10 -8.64
C CYS A 131 -14.80 -1.59 -8.82
N LEU A 132 -13.68 -0.88 -8.83
CA LEU A 132 -13.64 0.56 -9.07
C LEU A 132 -13.27 0.81 -10.52
N MET A 133 -14.08 1.62 -11.21
CA MET A 133 -13.85 2.01 -12.58
C MET A 133 -13.69 3.53 -12.65
N ARG A 134 -12.66 4.02 -13.34
CA ARG A 134 -12.54 5.43 -13.70
C ARG A 134 -13.19 5.63 -15.06
N VAL A 135 -14.18 6.49 -15.15
CA VAL A 135 -14.87 6.83 -16.39
C VAL A 135 -14.58 8.31 -16.69
N GLY A 136 -14.06 8.58 -17.88
CA GLY A 136 -13.86 9.94 -18.39
C GLY A 136 -14.99 10.39 -19.30
N GLY A 137 -15.12 11.71 -19.51
CA GLY A 137 -16.10 12.28 -20.44
C GLY A 137 -17.55 12.24 -19.98
N VAL A 138 -17.77 12.05 -18.68
CA VAL A 138 -19.13 12.04 -18.08
C VAL A 138 -19.59 13.48 -17.86
N ASP A 139 -20.80 13.79 -18.33
CA ASP A 139 -21.46 15.05 -18.02
C ASP A 139 -22.14 14.95 -16.65
N ILE A 140 -21.45 15.48 -15.63
CA ILE A 140 -21.89 15.41 -14.23
C ILE A 140 -23.22 16.15 -14.01
N SER A 141 -23.60 17.08 -14.90
CA SER A 141 -24.88 17.78 -14.78
C SER A 141 -26.10 16.92 -15.08
N LYS A 142 -25.88 15.70 -15.65
CA LYS A 142 -26.91 14.75 -16.04
C LYS A 142 -26.95 13.49 -15.14
N THR A 143 -26.13 13.45 -14.11
CA THR A 143 -26.17 12.42 -13.08
C THR A 143 -26.80 12.98 -11.83
#